data_2b8b203973d6503cb381dac89e3183e0
#
_entry.id   2b8b203973d6503cb381dac89e3183e0
#
_cell.length_a   1.000
_cell.length_b   1.000
_cell.length_c   1.000
_cell.angle_alpha   90.00
_cell.angle_beta   90.00
_cell.angle_gamma   90.00
#
_symmetry.space_group_name_H-M   'P 1'
#
loop_
_entity.id
_entity.type
_entity.pdbx_description
1 polymer ?
#
loop_
_entity_poly.entity_id
_entity_poly.type
_entity_poly.pdbx_seq_one_letter_code
_entity_poly.pdbx_strand_id
1 'polypeptide(L)'
;QRQMCIRDRITDDTRIRAALPTIKKLRVAGAKLVLCSHMGRPSADREEKYSLKPVATRLAEALGCDVKFASDCIGDDAEALRAGLVNGEVLLLENTRYYSEEKKNDANFSKSLAGNAEIFVNDAFGTAHRAHASTEGVTHHVTQSAMGLLIERELEFLEGKLANAESPFVVIMGGAKVSDKIEVINALLEKADTILIGGAMAYTFRKAQGYEVGMSLVEDDKMELALEIMENAEVKGVKFLLPADTRITKEFTEGAETWNTEVYGQGGTIPSDKEGIDIGDVAIEEFKAVVAGAKTILWNGPMGVFEKDCFAKGTKEISEAVAESGALSIVGGGDSVTAAVKFGVADRMSFISTGGGASLELLEGKVLPGVEALSES
;
A
#
# COMPACT_ATOMS: atom_id res chain seq x y z
N GLN A 1 3.38 6.99 3.31
CA GLN A 1 4.67 6.27 3.35
C GLN A 1 5.56 6.90 4.44
N ARG A 2 5.36 6.49 5.69
CA ARG A 2 6.23 6.92 6.79
C ARG A 2 7.07 5.73 7.23
N GLN A 3 8.18 5.46 6.51
CA GLN A 3 9.34 4.93 7.19
C GLN A 3 9.98 6.13 7.92
N MET A 4 9.67 6.29 9.18
CA MET A 4 10.30 7.31 10.00
C MET A 4 11.43 6.67 10.77
N CYS A 5 12.68 6.96 10.35
CA CYS A 5 13.81 6.87 11.27
C CYS A 5 13.75 8.09 12.20
N ILE A 6 13.42 7.87 13.46
CA ILE A 6 13.60 8.87 14.51
C ILE A 6 14.93 8.51 15.19
N ARG A 7 15.99 9.29 14.93
CA ARG A 7 17.32 9.17 15.55
C ARG A 7 17.77 7.71 15.70
N ASP A 8 18.36 7.15 14.65
CA ASP A 8 19.06 5.84 14.64
C ASP A 8 18.20 4.59 14.87
N ARG A 9 16.89 4.65 14.81
CA ARG A 9 16.00 3.50 14.96
C ARG A 9 15.04 3.35 13.79
N ILE A 10 14.99 2.13 13.25
CA ILE A 10 13.93 1.71 12.32
C ILE A 10 12.66 1.52 13.14
N THR A 11 11.60 2.24 12.80
CA THR A 11 10.29 2.15 13.47
C THR A 11 9.39 1.09 12.88
N ASP A 12 9.64 0.72 11.61
CA ASP A 12 8.92 -0.32 10.88
C ASP A 12 9.90 -1.06 9.96
N ASP A 13 10.06 -2.36 10.19
CA ASP A 13 10.95 -3.24 9.42
C ASP A 13 10.18 -4.20 8.47
N THR A 14 8.87 -3.98 8.27
CA THR A 14 8.00 -4.85 7.48
C THR A 14 8.56 -5.09 6.08
N ARG A 15 9.06 -4.06 5.40
CA ARG A 15 9.66 -4.20 4.06
C ARG A 15 10.98 -4.96 4.06
N ILE A 16 11.79 -4.82 5.11
CA ILE A 16 13.01 -5.62 5.28
C ILE A 16 12.60 -7.08 5.41
N ARG A 17 11.65 -7.39 6.30
CA ARG A 17 11.17 -8.77 6.50
C ARG A 17 10.57 -9.36 5.24
N ALA A 18 9.82 -8.58 4.46
CA ALA A 18 9.22 -9.03 3.22
C ALA A 18 10.25 -9.44 2.15
N ALA A 19 11.42 -8.81 2.11
CA ALA A 19 12.51 -9.15 1.19
C ALA A 19 13.38 -10.33 1.68
N LEU A 20 13.31 -10.70 2.96
CA LEU A 20 14.17 -11.77 3.52
C LEU A 20 14.06 -13.11 2.81
N PRO A 21 12.88 -13.61 2.39
CA PRO A 21 12.77 -14.90 1.71
C PRO A 21 13.64 -14.99 0.48
N THR A 22 13.61 -13.98 -0.39
CA THR A 22 14.44 -13.89 -1.59
C THR A 22 15.92 -13.82 -1.24
N ILE A 23 16.30 -12.92 -0.34
CA ILE A 23 17.69 -12.74 0.09
C ILE A 23 18.24 -14.05 0.67
N LYS A 24 17.50 -14.73 1.55
CA LYS A 24 17.91 -16.00 2.16
C LYS A 24 18.07 -17.10 1.12
N LYS A 25 17.12 -17.22 0.17
CA LYS A 25 17.16 -18.23 -0.91
C LYS A 25 18.42 -18.06 -1.76
N LEU A 26 18.69 -16.84 -2.21
CA LEU A 26 19.86 -16.55 -3.05
C LEU A 26 21.16 -16.71 -2.28
N ARG A 27 21.22 -16.30 -1.02
CA ARG A 27 22.39 -16.48 -0.16
C ARG A 27 22.73 -17.95 0.05
N VAL A 28 21.73 -18.79 0.34
CA VAL A 28 21.92 -20.25 0.52
C VAL A 28 22.39 -20.90 -0.78
N ALA A 29 21.94 -20.38 -1.93
CA ALA A 29 22.44 -20.82 -3.24
C ALA A 29 23.88 -20.37 -3.54
N GLY A 30 24.53 -19.62 -2.64
CA GLY A 30 25.91 -19.16 -2.79
C GLY A 30 26.07 -17.91 -3.65
N ALA A 31 25.01 -17.18 -3.94
CA ALA A 31 25.10 -15.94 -4.71
C ALA A 31 25.87 -14.85 -3.91
N LYS A 32 26.63 -14.02 -4.61
CA LYS A 32 27.19 -12.78 -4.11
C LYS A 32 26.13 -11.71 -4.26
N LEU A 33 25.56 -11.23 -3.15
CA LEU A 33 24.39 -10.35 -3.18
C LEU A 33 24.77 -8.89 -3.05
N VAL A 34 24.37 -8.08 -4.03
CA VAL A 34 24.42 -6.62 -3.95
C VAL A 34 23.00 -6.09 -3.91
N LEU A 35 22.63 -5.49 -2.80
CA LEU A 35 21.30 -4.94 -2.55
C LEU A 35 21.33 -3.45 -2.81
N CYS A 36 20.39 -2.94 -3.61
CA CYS A 36 20.11 -1.51 -3.75
C CYS A 36 18.70 -1.19 -3.25
N SER A 37 18.53 -0.03 -2.65
CA SER A 37 17.26 0.43 -2.14
C SER A 37 17.24 1.94 -2.00
N HIS A 38 16.09 2.48 -1.59
CA HIS A 38 15.95 3.90 -1.27
C HIS A 38 15.17 4.13 0.02
N MET A 39 15.41 5.28 0.63
CA MET A 39 14.65 5.76 1.77
C MET A 39 14.29 7.23 1.60
N GLY A 40 13.02 7.57 1.81
CA GLY A 40 12.54 8.93 1.80
C GLY A 40 12.61 9.64 0.44
N ARG A 41 12.67 10.96 0.53
CA ARG A 41 12.80 11.88 -0.62
C ARG A 41 13.92 12.87 -0.31
N PRO A 42 15.20 12.44 -0.36
CA PRO A 42 16.31 13.33 -0.09
C PRO A 42 16.33 14.47 -1.09
N SER A 43 16.81 15.63 -0.65
CA SER A 43 17.23 16.75 -1.50
C SER A 43 18.61 16.45 -2.12
N ALA A 44 19.16 17.40 -2.89
CA ALA A 44 20.49 17.25 -3.49
C ALA A 44 21.63 17.05 -2.47
N ASP A 45 21.42 17.50 -1.23
CA ASP A 45 22.35 17.28 -0.12
C ASP A 45 22.10 15.87 0.46
N ARG A 46 23.12 15.07 0.59
CA ARG A 46 23.06 13.72 1.17
C ARG A 46 22.75 13.78 2.66
N GLU A 47 21.48 14.01 2.99
CA GLU A 47 21.02 14.12 4.37
C GLU A 47 21.15 12.75 5.08
N GLU A 48 21.93 12.73 6.17
CA GLU A 48 22.23 11.50 6.94
C GLU A 48 20.97 10.76 7.41
N LYS A 49 19.87 11.49 7.68
CA LYS A 49 18.57 10.88 8.06
C LYS A 49 17.98 9.93 7.01
N TYR A 50 18.47 9.99 5.77
CA TYR A 50 18.05 9.10 4.68
C TYR A 50 19.09 8.05 4.33
N SER A 51 20.18 7.93 5.11
CA SER A 51 21.17 6.86 4.91
C SER A 51 20.57 5.49 5.19
N LEU A 52 20.95 4.51 4.36
CA LEU A 52 20.57 3.10 4.53
C LEU A 52 21.45 2.35 5.55
N LYS A 53 22.41 3.00 6.18
CA LYS A 53 23.29 2.36 7.18
C LYS A 53 22.50 1.69 8.33
N PRO A 54 21.46 2.30 8.92
CA PRO A 54 20.62 1.62 9.92
C PRO A 54 19.89 0.39 9.34
N VAL A 55 19.53 0.44 8.05
CA VAL A 55 18.90 -0.70 7.35
C VAL A 55 19.88 -1.86 7.22
N ALA A 56 21.16 -1.60 6.91
CA ALA A 56 22.21 -2.64 6.88
C ALA A 56 22.33 -3.37 8.23
N THR A 57 22.35 -2.61 9.33
CA THR A 57 22.40 -3.17 10.69
C THR A 57 21.17 -4.06 10.97
N ARG A 58 19.97 -3.57 10.68
CA ARG A 58 18.73 -4.33 10.90
C ARG A 58 18.65 -5.57 10.03
N LEU A 59 19.12 -5.47 8.78
CA LEU A 59 19.18 -6.60 7.87
C LEU A 59 20.16 -7.68 8.34
N ALA A 60 21.33 -7.28 8.86
CA ALA A 60 22.31 -8.20 9.44
C ALA A 60 21.72 -8.99 10.62
N GLU A 61 21.00 -8.32 11.53
CA GLU A 61 20.27 -8.97 12.63
C GLU A 61 19.24 -9.98 12.10
N ALA A 62 18.45 -9.60 11.11
CA ALA A 62 17.37 -10.43 10.56
C ALA A 62 17.89 -11.64 9.74
N LEU A 63 19.08 -11.52 9.14
CA LEU A 63 19.75 -12.59 8.40
C LEU A 63 20.63 -13.48 9.30
N GLY A 64 21.01 -13.00 10.48
CA GLY A 64 21.98 -13.66 11.36
C GLY A 64 23.38 -13.75 10.75
N CYS A 65 23.79 -12.75 9.96
CA CYS A 65 25.11 -12.67 9.34
C CYS A 65 25.52 -11.22 9.10
N ASP A 66 26.80 -11.01 8.81
CA ASP A 66 27.29 -9.69 8.44
C ASP A 66 26.70 -9.22 7.13
N VAL A 67 26.33 -7.94 7.07
CA VAL A 67 25.95 -7.21 5.86
C VAL A 67 26.94 -6.07 5.67
N LYS A 68 27.72 -6.15 4.58
CA LYS A 68 28.62 -5.07 4.20
C LYS A 68 27.79 -3.86 3.77
N PHE A 69 28.31 -2.66 4.01
CA PHE A 69 27.64 -1.43 3.63
C PHE A 69 28.59 -0.52 2.85
N ALA A 70 28.17 -0.12 1.64
CA ALA A 70 28.91 0.85 0.83
C ALA A 70 28.47 2.28 1.18
N SER A 71 29.41 3.19 1.28
CA SER A 71 29.14 4.62 1.56
C SER A 71 28.47 5.36 0.40
N ASP A 72 28.39 4.72 -0.76
CA ASP A 72 27.70 5.19 -1.95
C ASP A 72 27.04 4.01 -2.71
N CYS A 73 26.15 4.31 -3.67
CA CYS A 73 25.56 3.27 -4.51
C CYS A 73 26.32 3.02 -5.82
N ILE A 74 27.20 3.91 -6.22
CA ILE A 74 28.08 3.82 -7.39
C ILE A 74 29.49 4.33 -7.02
N GLY A 75 30.47 4.16 -7.92
CA GLY A 75 31.83 4.65 -7.76
C GLY A 75 32.76 3.68 -7.02
N ASP A 76 33.99 4.15 -6.76
CA ASP A 76 35.13 3.30 -6.35
C ASP A 76 34.86 2.46 -5.08
N ASP A 77 34.20 3.02 -4.06
CA ASP A 77 33.89 2.31 -2.83
C ASP A 77 32.92 1.13 -3.09
N ALA A 78 31.83 1.41 -3.81
CA ALA A 78 30.86 0.38 -4.18
C ALA A 78 31.49 -0.71 -5.06
N GLU A 79 32.33 -0.33 -6.03
CA GLU A 79 33.02 -1.26 -6.92
C GLU A 79 34.04 -2.14 -6.17
N ALA A 80 34.84 -1.55 -5.29
CA ALA A 80 35.78 -2.28 -4.46
C ALA A 80 35.10 -3.31 -3.54
N LEU A 81 33.99 -2.91 -2.90
CA LEU A 81 33.22 -3.80 -2.04
C LEU A 81 32.54 -4.92 -2.82
N ARG A 82 31.97 -4.63 -4.02
CA ARG A 82 31.43 -5.65 -4.95
C ARG A 82 32.48 -6.68 -5.36
N ALA A 83 33.65 -6.20 -5.78
CA ALA A 83 34.74 -7.07 -6.20
C ALA A 83 35.25 -7.98 -5.06
N GLY A 84 35.23 -7.49 -3.85
CA GLY A 84 35.64 -8.22 -2.65
C GLY A 84 34.61 -9.20 -2.07
N LEU A 85 33.41 -9.33 -2.66
CA LEU A 85 32.39 -10.28 -2.18
C LEU A 85 32.81 -11.72 -2.46
N VAL A 86 32.58 -12.58 -1.47
CA VAL A 86 32.65 -14.03 -1.64
C VAL A 86 31.24 -14.65 -1.61
N ASN A 87 31.14 -15.92 -2.01
CA ASN A 87 29.87 -16.63 -2.11
C ASN A 87 29.07 -16.58 -0.79
N GLY A 88 27.82 -16.19 -0.86
CA GLY A 88 26.90 -16.08 0.28
C GLY A 88 27.02 -14.78 1.09
N GLU A 89 27.90 -13.87 0.71
CA GLU A 89 27.99 -12.54 1.31
C GLU A 89 26.96 -11.56 0.75
N VAL A 90 26.62 -10.57 1.57
CA VAL A 90 25.61 -9.55 1.29
C VAL A 90 26.23 -8.16 1.44
N LEU A 91 26.08 -7.34 0.42
CA LEU A 91 26.42 -5.92 0.40
C LEU A 91 25.14 -5.10 0.21
N LEU A 92 24.90 -4.13 1.07
CA LEU A 92 23.88 -3.10 0.87
C LEU A 92 24.59 -1.83 0.38
N LEU A 93 24.11 -1.28 -0.72
CA LEU A 93 24.54 0.02 -1.25
C LEU A 93 23.82 1.16 -0.50
N GLU A 94 24.39 2.37 -0.55
CA GLU A 94 23.74 3.57 -0.03
C GLU A 94 22.51 3.95 -0.89
N ASN A 95 21.70 4.86 -0.37
CA ASN A 95 20.41 5.30 -0.91
C ASN A 95 20.53 5.78 -2.37
N THR A 96 19.91 5.04 -3.30
CA THR A 96 19.93 5.37 -4.74
C THR A 96 19.33 6.74 -5.03
N ARG A 97 18.40 7.21 -4.19
CA ARG A 97 17.75 8.53 -4.36
C ARG A 97 18.59 9.72 -3.94
N TYR A 98 19.82 9.53 -3.48
CA TYR A 98 20.80 10.61 -3.42
C TYR A 98 21.20 11.11 -4.81
N TYR A 99 20.90 10.34 -5.84
CA TYR A 99 21.08 10.71 -7.24
C TYR A 99 19.72 11.02 -7.87
N SER A 100 19.62 12.18 -8.52
CA SER A 100 18.40 12.57 -9.26
C SER A 100 18.15 11.66 -10.47
N GLU A 101 19.23 11.08 -10.98
CA GLU A 101 19.34 10.13 -12.10
C GLU A 101 18.52 8.86 -11.84
N GLU A 102 18.40 8.44 -10.59
CA GLU A 102 17.57 7.30 -10.18
C GLU A 102 16.14 7.43 -10.69
N LYS A 103 15.49 8.58 -10.40
CA LYS A 103 14.11 8.82 -10.79
C LYS A 103 13.93 9.12 -12.27
N LYS A 104 15.00 9.58 -12.95
CA LYS A 104 15.00 9.87 -14.39
C LYS A 104 15.23 8.64 -15.22
N ASN A 105 15.50 7.50 -14.59
CA ASN A 105 15.91 6.27 -15.28
C ASN A 105 17.12 6.50 -16.20
N ASP A 106 18.12 7.23 -15.70
CA ASP A 106 19.29 7.58 -16.50
C ASP A 106 20.13 6.34 -16.85
N ALA A 107 20.45 6.18 -18.13
CA ALA A 107 21.12 4.99 -18.63
C ALA A 107 22.55 4.82 -18.08
N ASN A 108 23.31 5.92 -17.89
CA ASN A 108 24.66 5.84 -17.35
C ASN A 108 24.64 5.50 -15.86
N PHE A 109 23.72 6.09 -15.12
CA PHE A 109 23.51 5.75 -13.71
C PHE A 109 23.06 4.29 -13.57
N SER A 110 22.10 3.84 -14.37
CA SER A 110 21.64 2.44 -14.40
C SER A 110 22.76 1.47 -14.67
N LYS A 111 23.64 1.78 -15.64
CA LYS A 111 24.83 1.00 -15.96
C LYS A 111 25.81 0.94 -14.78
N SER A 112 26.08 2.07 -14.14
CA SER A 112 26.97 2.11 -12.97
C SER A 112 26.37 1.37 -11.79
N LEU A 113 25.03 1.46 -11.59
CA LEU A 113 24.32 0.73 -10.56
C LEU A 113 24.33 -0.78 -10.81
N ALA A 114 24.17 -1.24 -12.05
CA ALA A 114 24.31 -2.65 -12.42
C ALA A 114 25.74 -3.15 -12.15
N GLY A 115 26.75 -2.32 -12.46
CA GLY A 115 28.16 -2.68 -12.29
C GLY A 115 28.50 -3.95 -13.09
N ASN A 116 29.00 -4.98 -12.41
CA ASN A 116 29.35 -6.28 -12.95
C ASN A 116 28.34 -7.39 -12.60
N ALA A 117 27.12 -7.04 -12.23
CA ALA A 117 26.09 -8.02 -11.91
C ALA A 117 25.69 -8.82 -13.17
N GLU A 118 25.59 -10.13 -13.03
CA GLU A 118 25.15 -11.04 -14.10
C GLU A 118 23.63 -11.13 -14.15
N ILE A 119 22.99 -11.10 -12.95
CA ILE A 119 21.55 -11.27 -12.78
C ILE A 119 21.01 -10.13 -11.91
N PHE A 120 19.92 -9.54 -12.36
CA PHE A 120 19.11 -8.62 -11.57
C PHE A 120 17.87 -9.33 -11.02
N VAL A 121 17.59 -9.13 -9.75
CA VAL A 121 16.34 -9.62 -9.13
C VAL A 121 15.56 -8.44 -8.59
N ASN A 122 14.41 -8.17 -9.17
CA ASN A 122 13.48 -7.18 -8.62
C ASN A 122 12.62 -7.82 -7.54
N ASP A 123 12.75 -7.32 -6.32
CA ASP A 123 11.92 -7.74 -5.18
C ASP A 123 11.34 -6.54 -4.44
N ALA A 124 11.16 -5.42 -5.15
CA ALA A 124 10.69 -4.15 -4.64
C ALA A 124 9.32 -3.79 -5.25
N PHE A 125 8.29 -4.60 -4.99
CA PHE A 125 6.95 -4.42 -5.55
C PHE A 125 6.39 -3.00 -5.36
N GLY A 126 6.59 -2.40 -4.18
CA GLY A 126 6.13 -1.04 -3.89
C GLY A 126 6.68 0.07 -4.79
N THR A 127 7.69 -0.22 -5.62
CA THR A 127 8.26 0.71 -6.61
C THR A 127 8.11 0.21 -8.04
N ALA A 128 7.57 -0.97 -8.25
CA ALA A 128 7.47 -1.60 -9.58
C ALA A 128 6.60 -0.81 -10.58
N HIS A 129 5.71 0.06 -10.08
CA HIS A 129 4.90 0.98 -10.90
C HIS A 129 5.69 2.15 -11.51
N ARG A 130 6.99 2.24 -11.28
CA ARG A 130 7.83 3.33 -11.76
C ARG A 130 9.04 2.80 -12.51
N ALA A 131 9.25 3.31 -13.73
CA ALA A 131 10.48 3.09 -14.46
C ALA A 131 11.60 3.96 -13.87
N HIS A 132 12.28 3.45 -12.83
CA HIS A 132 13.45 4.06 -12.23
C HIS A 132 14.71 3.27 -12.60
N ALA A 133 15.88 3.87 -12.44
CA ALA A 133 17.16 3.21 -12.75
C ALA A 133 17.30 1.88 -11.99
N SER A 134 16.96 1.83 -10.70
CA SER A 134 17.07 0.62 -9.86
C SER A 134 15.93 -0.40 -10.04
N THR A 135 14.89 -0.11 -10.81
CA THR A 135 13.73 -1.01 -11.00
C THR A 135 13.57 -1.47 -12.43
N GLU A 136 13.90 -0.61 -13.41
CA GLU A 136 13.76 -0.88 -14.84
C GLU A 136 15.09 -0.71 -15.56
N GLY A 137 15.77 0.46 -15.45
CA GLY A 137 16.96 0.77 -16.20
C GLY A 137 18.11 -0.23 -16.03
N VAL A 138 18.28 -0.77 -14.83
CA VAL A 138 19.30 -1.79 -14.52
C VAL A 138 19.14 -3.07 -15.34
N THR A 139 17.91 -3.42 -15.76
CA THR A 139 17.63 -4.64 -16.54
C THR A 139 18.32 -4.62 -17.91
N HIS A 140 18.56 -3.45 -18.48
CA HIS A 140 19.25 -3.29 -19.77
C HIS A 140 20.77 -3.52 -19.71
N HIS A 141 21.32 -3.71 -18.51
CA HIS A 141 22.76 -3.82 -18.28
C HIS A 141 23.17 -5.14 -17.61
N VAL A 142 22.26 -6.10 -17.52
CA VAL A 142 22.49 -7.44 -16.98
C VAL A 142 22.14 -8.50 -18.02
N THR A 143 22.64 -9.73 -17.84
CA THR A 143 22.36 -10.82 -18.78
C THR A 143 20.94 -11.38 -18.60
N GLN A 144 20.46 -11.42 -17.37
CA GLN A 144 19.15 -11.93 -17.01
C GLN A 144 18.52 -11.06 -15.92
N SER A 145 17.19 -10.94 -15.96
CA SER A 145 16.42 -10.30 -14.91
C SER A 145 15.26 -11.19 -14.49
N ALA A 146 14.96 -11.23 -13.19
CA ALA A 146 13.91 -12.07 -12.63
C ALA A 146 13.15 -11.35 -11.53
N MET A 147 11.93 -11.81 -11.24
CA MET A 147 11.22 -11.38 -10.03
C MET A 147 11.70 -12.16 -8.81
N GLY A 148 11.71 -11.49 -7.65
CA GLY A 148 11.90 -12.14 -6.37
C GLY A 148 10.60 -12.69 -5.81
N LEU A 149 10.70 -13.46 -4.73
CA LEU A 149 9.55 -14.13 -4.10
C LEU A 149 8.50 -13.17 -3.55
N LEU A 150 8.88 -11.93 -3.21
CA LEU A 150 7.93 -10.90 -2.80
C LEU A 150 7.04 -10.48 -3.97
N ILE A 151 7.64 -10.12 -5.11
CA ILE A 151 6.88 -9.74 -6.32
C ILE A 151 6.03 -10.92 -6.80
N GLU A 152 6.59 -12.12 -6.86
CA GLU A 152 5.85 -13.34 -7.24
C GLU A 152 4.58 -13.49 -6.39
N ARG A 153 4.69 -13.33 -5.07
CA ARG A 153 3.56 -13.44 -4.16
C ARG A 153 2.55 -12.30 -4.32
N GLU A 154 3.02 -11.07 -4.53
CA GLU A 154 2.13 -9.93 -4.76
C GLU A 154 1.28 -10.15 -6.03
N LEU A 155 1.91 -10.59 -7.13
CA LEU A 155 1.21 -10.90 -8.38
C LEU A 155 0.27 -12.11 -8.23
N GLU A 156 0.68 -13.17 -7.52
CA GLU A 156 -0.18 -14.30 -7.23
C GLU A 156 -1.51 -13.87 -6.60
N PHE A 157 -1.46 -12.96 -5.62
CA PHE A 157 -2.67 -12.52 -4.93
C PHE A 157 -3.43 -11.44 -5.70
N LEU A 158 -2.76 -10.42 -6.21
CA LEU A 158 -3.41 -9.25 -6.82
C LEU A 158 -3.85 -9.49 -8.26
N GLU A 159 -3.13 -10.28 -9.04
CA GLU A 159 -3.55 -10.68 -10.39
C GLU A 159 -4.20 -12.06 -10.39
N GLY A 160 -3.54 -13.07 -9.81
CA GLY A 160 -4.01 -14.44 -9.87
C GLY A 160 -5.30 -14.69 -9.09
N LYS A 161 -5.29 -14.43 -7.79
CA LYS A 161 -6.45 -14.71 -6.91
C LYS A 161 -7.61 -13.76 -7.14
N LEU A 162 -7.35 -12.45 -7.34
CA LEU A 162 -8.42 -11.48 -7.59
C LEU A 162 -8.98 -11.54 -9.02
N ALA A 163 -8.22 -12.01 -10.02
CA ALA A 163 -8.79 -12.26 -11.34
C ALA A 163 -9.83 -13.40 -11.34
N ASN A 164 -9.65 -14.33 -10.39
CA ASN A 164 -10.54 -15.49 -10.22
C ASN A 164 -11.23 -15.45 -8.85
N ALA A 165 -11.63 -14.24 -8.40
CA ALA A 165 -12.29 -14.05 -7.12
C ALA A 165 -13.59 -14.86 -7.02
N GLU A 166 -13.74 -15.62 -5.94
CA GLU A 166 -14.98 -16.33 -5.66
C GLU A 166 -16.04 -15.35 -5.15
N SER A 167 -17.24 -15.41 -5.72
CA SER A 167 -18.39 -14.62 -5.26
C SER A 167 -19.03 -15.21 -4.00
N PRO A 168 -19.54 -14.36 -3.09
CA PRO A 168 -19.57 -12.91 -3.16
C PRO A 168 -18.18 -12.26 -2.99
N PHE A 169 -17.77 -11.44 -3.97
CA PHE A 169 -16.56 -10.62 -3.88
C PHE A 169 -16.91 -9.23 -3.34
N VAL A 170 -16.43 -8.93 -2.15
CA VAL A 170 -16.65 -7.67 -1.44
C VAL A 170 -15.39 -6.80 -1.48
N VAL A 171 -15.53 -5.58 -1.92
CA VAL A 171 -14.47 -4.57 -1.89
C VAL A 171 -14.79 -3.56 -0.79
N ILE A 172 -13.86 -3.33 0.12
CA ILE A 172 -13.94 -2.32 1.16
C ILE A 172 -13.00 -1.19 0.74
N MET A 173 -13.57 -0.03 0.45
CA MET A 173 -12.84 1.12 -0.07
C MET A 173 -13.01 2.31 0.86
N GLY A 174 -11.90 2.79 1.42
CA GLY A 174 -11.89 3.96 2.28
C GLY A 174 -10.81 4.96 1.88
N GLY A 175 -10.78 6.07 2.59
CA GLY A 175 -9.79 7.11 2.37
C GLY A 175 -10.38 8.51 2.39
N ALA A 176 -9.52 9.52 2.18
CA ALA A 176 -9.90 10.91 2.29
C ALA A 176 -10.58 11.44 1.01
N LYS A 177 -10.17 10.96 -0.17
CA LYS A 177 -10.52 11.56 -1.47
C LYS A 177 -11.06 10.54 -2.45
N VAL A 178 -12.15 10.89 -3.13
CA VAL A 178 -12.70 10.13 -4.26
C VAL A 178 -11.70 10.16 -5.43
N SER A 179 -11.11 11.34 -5.69
CA SER A 179 -10.19 11.54 -6.81
C SER A 179 -8.99 10.58 -6.83
N ASP A 180 -8.53 10.14 -5.65
CA ASP A 180 -7.41 9.20 -5.53
C ASP A 180 -7.80 7.74 -5.81
N LYS A 181 -9.10 7.45 -5.94
CA LYS A 181 -9.65 6.09 -6.02
C LYS A 181 -10.51 5.82 -7.26
N ILE A 182 -10.75 6.82 -8.10
CA ILE A 182 -11.67 6.72 -9.24
C ILE A 182 -11.35 5.54 -10.14
N GLU A 183 -10.09 5.47 -10.61
CA GLU A 183 -9.66 4.47 -11.57
C GLU A 183 -9.79 3.06 -10.99
N VAL A 184 -9.37 2.89 -9.73
CA VAL A 184 -9.47 1.59 -9.06
C VAL A 184 -10.92 1.20 -8.76
N ILE A 185 -11.80 2.16 -8.39
CA ILE A 185 -13.22 1.87 -8.19
C ILE A 185 -13.84 1.41 -9.52
N ASN A 186 -13.61 2.13 -10.62
CA ASN A 186 -14.13 1.77 -11.94
C ASN A 186 -13.64 0.38 -12.38
N ALA A 187 -12.37 0.06 -12.19
CA ALA A 187 -11.83 -1.25 -12.50
C ALA A 187 -12.46 -2.38 -11.65
N LEU A 188 -12.74 -2.08 -10.37
CA LEU A 188 -13.33 -3.06 -9.45
C LEU A 188 -14.85 -3.22 -9.68
N LEU A 189 -15.55 -2.23 -10.22
CA LEU A 189 -16.95 -2.37 -10.65
C LEU A 189 -17.14 -3.44 -11.74
N GLU A 190 -16.09 -3.84 -12.45
CA GLU A 190 -16.14 -4.94 -13.44
C GLU A 190 -16.13 -6.33 -12.80
N LYS A 191 -15.76 -6.44 -11.52
CA LYS A 191 -15.46 -7.74 -10.89
C LYS A 191 -16.17 -7.95 -9.56
N ALA A 192 -16.43 -6.89 -8.80
CA ALA A 192 -16.99 -6.98 -7.47
C ALA A 192 -18.51 -7.19 -7.48
N ASP A 193 -19.02 -7.95 -6.51
CA ASP A 193 -20.45 -8.06 -6.25
C ASP A 193 -20.93 -6.90 -5.34
N THR A 194 -20.08 -6.43 -4.45
CA THR A 194 -20.39 -5.34 -3.51
C THR A 194 -19.18 -4.47 -3.26
N ILE A 195 -19.37 -3.15 -3.26
CA ILE A 195 -18.37 -2.16 -2.83
C ILE A 195 -18.91 -1.42 -1.61
N LEU A 196 -18.14 -1.47 -0.52
CA LEU A 196 -18.41 -0.73 0.72
C LEU A 196 -17.52 0.52 0.74
N ILE A 197 -18.13 1.68 0.85
CA ILE A 197 -17.43 2.97 0.91
C ILE A 197 -17.34 3.47 2.34
N GLY A 198 -16.14 3.86 2.77
CA GLY A 198 -15.89 4.50 4.07
C GLY A 198 -14.90 5.66 3.95
N GLY A 199 -14.51 6.21 5.10
CA GLY A 199 -13.62 7.36 5.16
C GLY A 199 -14.28 8.66 4.68
N ALA A 200 -13.49 9.73 4.59
CA ALA A 200 -14.04 11.04 4.22
C ALA A 200 -14.55 11.10 2.79
N MET A 201 -14.09 10.22 1.89
CA MET A 201 -14.64 10.12 0.54
C MET A 201 -16.16 9.85 0.53
N ALA A 202 -16.70 9.18 1.54
CA ALA A 202 -18.12 8.92 1.67
C ALA A 202 -18.94 10.23 1.76
N TYR A 203 -18.37 11.30 2.33
CA TYR A 203 -19.07 12.59 2.45
C TYR A 203 -19.20 13.30 1.10
N THR A 204 -18.26 13.11 0.18
CA THR A 204 -18.40 13.60 -1.20
C THR A 204 -19.58 12.93 -1.89
N PHE A 205 -19.73 11.61 -1.76
CA PHE A 205 -20.90 10.88 -2.29
C PHE A 205 -22.20 11.34 -1.62
N ARG A 206 -22.24 11.51 -0.28
CA ARG A 206 -23.43 11.97 0.43
C ARG A 206 -23.84 13.40 0.04
N LYS A 207 -22.86 14.30 -0.11
CA LYS A 207 -23.13 15.66 -0.58
C LYS A 207 -23.66 15.67 -2.02
N ALA A 208 -23.10 14.83 -2.90
CA ALA A 208 -23.59 14.65 -4.26
C ALA A 208 -25.06 14.17 -4.30
N GLN A 209 -25.49 13.37 -3.32
CA GLN A 209 -26.88 12.97 -3.14
C GLN A 209 -27.78 14.08 -2.53
N GLY A 210 -27.23 15.25 -2.18
CA GLY A 210 -27.97 16.39 -1.61
C GLY A 210 -28.05 16.42 -0.07
N TYR A 211 -27.28 15.60 0.64
CA TYR A 211 -27.22 15.65 2.10
C TYR A 211 -26.26 16.72 2.60
N GLU A 212 -26.62 17.34 3.73
CA GLU A 212 -25.71 18.22 4.46
C GLU A 212 -24.64 17.40 5.17
N VAL A 213 -23.36 17.80 5.00
CA VAL A 213 -22.19 17.09 5.52
C VAL A 213 -21.35 17.92 6.51
N GLY A 214 -21.90 19.04 6.98
CA GLY A 214 -21.26 19.91 7.98
C GLY A 214 -19.88 20.40 7.57
N MET A 215 -18.92 20.31 8.51
CA MET A 215 -17.51 20.65 8.27
C MET A 215 -16.66 19.50 7.71
N SER A 216 -17.29 18.39 7.31
CA SER A 216 -16.56 17.21 6.81
C SER A 216 -15.74 17.52 5.56
N LEU A 217 -14.65 16.78 5.39
CA LEU A 217 -13.80 16.89 4.21
C LEU A 217 -14.57 16.41 2.96
N VAL A 218 -14.69 17.29 1.95
CA VAL A 218 -15.44 17.04 0.71
C VAL A 218 -14.62 17.54 -0.48
N GLU A 219 -14.72 16.83 -1.60
CA GLU A 219 -14.23 17.29 -2.91
C GLU A 219 -15.41 17.81 -3.73
N ASP A 220 -15.73 19.11 -3.61
CA ASP A 220 -16.89 19.74 -4.26
C ASP A 220 -16.85 19.65 -5.79
N ASP A 221 -15.64 19.65 -6.36
CA ASP A 221 -15.40 19.50 -7.80
C ASP A 221 -15.54 18.05 -8.30
N LYS A 222 -15.80 17.10 -7.41
CA LYS A 222 -15.96 15.66 -7.73
C LYS A 222 -17.39 15.13 -7.52
N MET A 223 -18.35 15.98 -7.22
CA MET A 223 -19.73 15.54 -6.96
C MET A 223 -20.39 14.89 -8.19
N GLU A 224 -20.22 15.46 -9.38
CA GLU A 224 -20.75 14.87 -10.62
C GLU A 224 -20.14 13.48 -10.86
N LEU A 225 -18.83 13.36 -10.69
CA LEU A 225 -18.12 12.10 -10.81
C LEU A 225 -18.58 11.05 -9.77
N ALA A 226 -18.87 11.48 -8.55
CA ALA A 226 -19.42 10.59 -7.51
C ALA A 226 -20.81 10.04 -7.92
N LEU A 227 -21.67 10.85 -8.54
CA LEU A 227 -22.95 10.40 -9.10
C LEU A 227 -22.74 9.40 -10.24
N GLU A 228 -21.84 9.70 -11.18
CA GLU A 228 -21.49 8.80 -12.30
C GLU A 228 -21.01 7.43 -11.81
N ILE A 229 -20.18 7.39 -10.77
CA ILE A 229 -19.70 6.13 -10.18
C ILE A 229 -20.87 5.31 -9.63
N MET A 230 -21.80 5.95 -8.91
CA MET A 230 -22.98 5.27 -8.34
C MET A 230 -23.92 4.75 -9.45
N GLU A 231 -24.14 5.55 -10.51
CA GLU A 231 -24.92 5.14 -11.67
C GLU A 231 -24.27 3.95 -12.40
N ASN A 232 -22.96 4.01 -12.61
CA ASN A 232 -22.19 2.91 -13.22
C ASN A 232 -22.29 1.63 -12.39
N ALA A 233 -22.24 1.72 -11.06
CA ALA A 233 -22.42 0.59 -10.17
C ALA A 233 -23.82 -0.04 -10.34
N GLU A 234 -24.88 0.79 -10.42
CA GLU A 234 -26.25 0.32 -10.64
C GLU A 234 -26.40 -0.37 -12.00
N VAL A 235 -25.88 0.24 -13.06
CA VAL A 235 -25.90 -0.34 -14.42
C VAL A 235 -25.21 -1.70 -14.48
N LYS A 236 -24.10 -1.88 -13.72
CA LYS A 236 -23.34 -3.12 -13.65
C LYS A 236 -23.93 -4.14 -12.66
N GLY A 237 -24.98 -3.77 -11.91
CA GLY A 237 -25.58 -4.63 -10.89
C GLY A 237 -24.72 -4.83 -9.65
N VAL A 238 -23.71 -3.98 -9.43
CA VAL A 238 -22.85 -3.99 -8.24
C VAL A 238 -23.53 -3.25 -7.10
N LYS A 239 -23.61 -3.86 -5.93
CA LYS A 239 -24.11 -3.18 -4.72
C LYS A 239 -23.10 -2.15 -4.23
N PHE A 240 -23.39 -0.89 -4.41
CA PHE A 240 -22.54 0.23 -3.97
C PHE A 240 -23.11 0.80 -2.67
N LEU A 241 -22.49 0.49 -1.53
CA LEU A 241 -23.02 0.82 -0.21
C LEU A 241 -22.22 1.98 0.41
N LEU A 242 -22.94 3.08 0.65
CA LEU A 242 -22.48 4.20 1.46
C LEU A 242 -22.92 3.99 2.92
N PRO A 243 -22.17 4.51 3.92
CA PRO A 243 -22.56 4.38 5.33
C PRO A 243 -23.99 4.89 5.57
N ALA A 244 -24.84 4.07 6.16
CA ALA A 244 -26.22 4.43 6.46
C ALA A 244 -26.33 5.60 7.45
N ASP A 245 -25.37 5.71 8.36
CA ASP A 245 -25.19 6.79 9.32
C ASP A 245 -23.70 7.13 9.49
N THR A 246 -23.42 8.24 10.15
CA THR A 246 -22.05 8.75 10.31
C THR A 246 -21.78 9.03 11.79
N ARG A 247 -20.59 8.66 12.24
CA ARG A 247 -20.07 9.12 13.53
C ARG A 247 -19.45 10.49 13.34
N ILE A 248 -19.86 11.43 14.17
CA ILE A 248 -19.53 12.85 14.08
C ILE A 248 -18.90 13.36 15.37
N THR A 249 -18.12 14.41 15.25
CA THR A 249 -17.55 15.15 16.40
C THR A 249 -17.66 16.66 16.18
N LYS A 250 -17.52 17.43 17.23
CA LYS A 250 -17.38 18.88 17.19
C LYS A 250 -15.92 19.30 17.24
N GLU A 251 -15.05 18.46 17.80
CA GLU A 251 -13.63 18.76 18.02
C GLU A 251 -12.78 17.60 17.55
N PHE A 252 -11.81 17.87 16.66
CA PHE A 252 -10.88 16.85 16.13
C PHE A 252 -9.69 16.62 17.07
N THR A 253 -9.98 16.29 18.35
CA THR A 253 -8.96 16.07 19.40
C THR A 253 -9.06 14.67 19.99
N GLU A 254 -7.99 14.19 20.60
CA GLU A 254 -8.02 12.90 21.32
C GLU A 254 -8.96 13.01 22.53
N GLY A 255 -9.80 12.01 22.70
CA GLY A 255 -10.82 11.99 23.78
C GLY A 255 -12.05 12.88 23.52
N ALA A 256 -12.20 13.46 22.33
CA ALA A 256 -13.38 14.24 21.97
C ALA A 256 -14.65 13.40 22.03
N GLU A 257 -15.75 14.05 22.40
CA GLU A 257 -17.07 13.43 22.38
C GLU A 257 -17.53 13.16 20.96
N THR A 258 -18.18 12.03 20.76
CA THR A 258 -18.69 11.59 19.45
C THR A 258 -20.15 11.18 19.53
N TRP A 259 -20.88 11.40 18.45
CA TRP A 259 -22.29 11.01 18.29
C TRP A 259 -22.49 10.29 16.97
N ASN A 260 -23.57 9.53 16.81
CA ASN A 260 -24.03 9.09 15.51
C ASN A 260 -25.08 10.06 14.96
N THR A 261 -25.11 10.25 13.64
CA THR A 261 -26.28 10.87 12.99
C THR A 261 -27.46 9.90 13.03
N GLU A 262 -28.62 10.39 12.70
CA GLU A 262 -29.71 9.52 12.23
C GLU A 262 -29.33 8.90 10.87
N VAL A 263 -30.09 7.89 10.44
CA VAL A 263 -29.89 7.24 9.15
C VAL A 263 -30.23 8.20 8.01
N TYR A 264 -29.37 8.28 7.02
CA TYR A 264 -29.60 9.07 5.81
C TYR A 264 -30.91 8.62 5.13
N GLY A 265 -31.72 9.60 4.71
CA GLY A 265 -33.08 9.35 4.21
C GLY A 265 -34.16 9.24 5.31
N GLN A 266 -33.77 9.19 6.58
CA GLN A 266 -34.68 9.19 7.74
C GLN A 266 -34.41 10.36 8.69
N GLY A 267 -33.89 11.46 8.17
CA GLY A 267 -33.48 12.63 8.93
C GLY A 267 -31.97 12.80 9.12
N GLY A 268 -31.20 11.81 8.73
CA GLY A 268 -29.73 11.82 8.85
C GLY A 268 -29.09 12.95 8.07
N THR A 269 -28.28 13.75 8.79
CA THR A 269 -27.47 14.84 8.24
C THR A 269 -26.34 15.16 9.21
N ILE A 270 -25.27 15.78 8.76
CA ILE A 270 -24.20 16.24 9.64
C ILE A 270 -24.42 17.73 9.91
N PRO A 271 -24.63 18.14 11.18
CA PRO A 271 -24.82 19.55 11.54
C PRO A 271 -23.65 20.43 11.09
N SER A 272 -23.94 21.71 10.79
CA SER A 272 -22.96 22.65 10.25
C SER A 272 -21.78 22.95 11.18
N ASP A 273 -21.89 22.66 12.48
CA ASP A 273 -20.85 22.83 13.51
C ASP A 273 -20.11 21.53 13.86
N LYS A 274 -20.31 20.47 13.07
CA LYS A 274 -19.70 19.15 13.28
C LYS A 274 -19.10 18.60 12.01
N GLU A 275 -18.17 17.66 12.17
CA GLU A 275 -17.57 16.93 11.08
C GLU A 275 -17.71 15.40 11.25
N GLY A 276 -17.82 14.70 10.14
CA GLY A 276 -17.80 13.25 10.11
C GLY A 276 -16.39 12.72 10.31
N ILE A 277 -16.26 11.70 11.14
CA ILE A 277 -14.96 11.11 11.51
C ILE A 277 -14.88 9.60 11.24
N ASP A 278 -16.02 8.91 11.21
CA ASP A 278 -16.10 7.47 11.01
C ASP A 278 -17.48 7.08 10.50
N ILE A 279 -17.67 5.83 10.12
CA ILE A 279 -18.99 5.26 9.86
C ILE A 279 -19.77 5.11 11.19
N GLY A 280 -21.10 5.26 11.15
CA GLY A 280 -21.95 5.13 12.31
C GLY A 280 -22.25 3.68 12.69
N ASP A 281 -22.97 3.50 13.80
CA ASP A 281 -23.21 2.17 14.36
C ASP A 281 -24.15 1.32 13.47
N VAL A 282 -25.11 1.93 12.78
CA VAL A 282 -25.97 1.23 11.82
C VAL A 282 -25.15 0.76 10.61
N ALA A 283 -24.32 1.65 10.07
CA ALA A 283 -23.42 1.31 8.96
C ALA A 283 -22.42 0.19 9.32
N ILE A 284 -21.89 0.18 10.55
CA ILE A 284 -21.02 -0.90 11.03
C ILE A 284 -21.74 -2.24 10.94
N GLU A 285 -22.96 -2.36 11.47
CA GLU A 285 -23.70 -3.62 11.48
C GLU A 285 -24.09 -4.07 10.05
N GLU A 286 -24.48 -3.14 9.18
CA GLU A 286 -24.77 -3.43 7.77
C GLU A 286 -23.52 -3.96 7.05
N PHE A 287 -22.37 -3.30 7.22
CA PHE A 287 -21.13 -3.69 6.57
C PHE A 287 -20.59 -5.02 7.11
N LYS A 288 -20.67 -5.25 8.41
CA LYS A 288 -20.33 -6.54 9.02
C LYS A 288 -21.17 -7.68 8.46
N ALA A 289 -22.45 -7.47 8.25
CA ALA A 289 -23.35 -8.48 7.67
C ALA A 289 -22.92 -8.82 6.21
N VAL A 290 -22.51 -7.84 5.42
CA VAL A 290 -22.00 -8.06 4.06
C VAL A 290 -20.66 -8.79 4.09
N VAL A 291 -19.74 -8.37 4.94
CA VAL A 291 -18.41 -8.97 5.11
C VAL A 291 -18.52 -10.44 5.54
N ALA A 292 -19.42 -10.75 6.46
CA ALA A 292 -19.63 -12.13 6.95
C ALA A 292 -20.08 -13.11 5.85
N GLY A 293 -20.76 -12.60 4.80
CA GLY A 293 -21.22 -13.41 3.66
C GLY A 293 -20.20 -13.55 2.52
N ALA A 294 -19.07 -12.86 2.59
CA ALA A 294 -18.09 -12.81 1.52
C ALA A 294 -17.28 -14.11 1.37
N LYS A 295 -16.86 -14.39 0.14
CA LYS A 295 -15.85 -15.43 -0.18
C LYS A 295 -14.49 -14.82 -0.48
N THR A 296 -14.50 -13.65 -1.11
CA THR A 296 -13.29 -12.87 -1.38
C THR A 296 -13.49 -11.45 -0.86
N ILE A 297 -12.47 -10.90 -0.20
CA ILE A 297 -12.48 -9.54 0.31
C ILE A 297 -11.20 -8.83 -0.15
N LEU A 298 -11.36 -7.66 -0.75
CA LEU A 298 -10.29 -6.70 -0.96
C LEU A 298 -10.52 -5.51 -0.04
N TRP A 299 -9.62 -5.28 0.90
CA TRP A 299 -9.70 -4.12 1.80
C TRP A 299 -8.63 -3.09 1.45
N ASN A 300 -9.07 -1.90 1.03
CA ASN A 300 -8.21 -0.78 0.64
C ASN A 300 -8.70 0.55 1.19
N GLY A 301 -8.28 0.89 2.39
CA GLY A 301 -8.57 2.15 3.09
C GLY A 301 -9.43 1.97 4.34
N PRO A 302 -9.19 2.80 5.37
CA PRO A 302 -9.94 2.77 6.62
C PRO A 302 -11.36 3.33 6.46
N MET A 303 -12.24 2.95 7.37
CA MET A 303 -13.64 3.42 7.38
C MET A 303 -13.79 4.83 7.91
N GLY A 304 -12.80 5.32 8.64
CA GLY A 304 -12.75 6.65 9.25
C GLY A 304 -11.36 6.95 9.79
N VAL A 305 -11.28 7.92 10.68
CA VAL A 305 -10.05 8.32 11.38
C VAL A 305 -9.72 7.25 12.42
N PHE A 306 -8.78 6.40 12.12
CA PHE A 306 -8.42 5.28 13.01
C PHE A 306 -7.18 5.56 13.87
N GLU A 307 -6.46 6.64 13.62
CA GLU A 307 -5.25 7.02 14.35
C GLU A 307 -5.56 7.40 15.80
N LYS A 308 -6.72 8.02 16.04
CA LYS A 308 -7.25 8.36 17.37
C LYS A 308 -8.21 7.30 17.85
N ASP A 309 -8.00 6.75 19.05
CA ASP A 309 -8.80 5.63 19.55
C ASP A 309 -10.28 5.97 19.71
N CYS A 310 -10.62 7.22 20.09
CA CYS A 310 -11.99 7.69 20.20
C CYS A 310 -12.75 7.76 18.86
N PHE A 311 -12.05 7.74 17.73
CA PHE A 311 -12.62 7.83 16.38
C PHE A 311 -12.56 6.52 15.60
N ALA A 312 -11.91 5.49 16.15
CA ALA A 312 -11.45 4.32 15.41
C ALA A 312 -12.47 3.16 15.34
N LYS A 313 -13.67 3.32 15.88
CA LYS A 313 -14.63 2.22 16.07
C LYS A 313 -14.98 1.51 14.77
N GLY A 314 -15.34 2.25 13.72
CA GLY A 314 -15.74 1.68 12.44
C GLY A 314 -14.64 0.88 11.79
N THR A 315 -13.43 1.46 11.69
CA THR A 315 -12.28 0.75 11.12
C THR A 315 -11.92 -0.49 11.93
N LYS A 316 -11.97 -0.42 13.27
CA LYS A 316 -11.69 -1.55 14.15
C LYS A 316 -12.71 -2.69 13.93
N GLU A 317 -14.00 -2.40 14.05
CA GLU A 317 -15.08 -3.39 13.91
C GLU A 317 -15.06 -4.08 12.52
N ILE A 318 -14.84 -3.31 11.45
CA ILE A 318 -14.77 -3.87 10.11
C ILE A 318 -13.49 -4.71 9.93
N SER A 319 -12.36 -4.29 10.48
CA SER A 319 -11.13 -5.09 10.42
C SER A 319 -11.26 -6.44 11.14
N GLU A 320 -11.94 -6.46 12.30
CA GLU A 320 -12.25 -7.68 13.04
C GLU A 320 -13.21 -8.57 12.25
N ALA A 321 -14.25 -8.00 11.64
CA ALA A 321 -15.19 -8.74 10.79
C ALA A 321 -14.50 -9.39 9.58
N VAL A 322 -13.58 -8.66 8.92
CA VAL A 322 -12.78 -9.22 7.82
C VAL A 322 -11.94 -10.41 8.30
N ALA A 323 -11.28 -10.27 9.45
CA ALA A 323 -10.46 -11.33 10.02
C ALA A 323 -11.27 -12.57 10.46
N GLU A 324 -12.56 -12.42 10.78
CA GLU A 324 -13.48 -13.48 11.22
C GLU A 324 -14.29 -14.09 10.10
N SER A 325 -14.35 -13.46 8.91
CA SER A 325 -15.20 -13.88 7.80
C SER A 325 -14.88 -15.26 7.22
N GLY A 326 -13.63 -15.73 7.36
CA GLY A 326 -13.13 -16.93 6.69
C GLY A 326 -12.95 -16.77 5.18
N ALA A 327 -13.17 -15.59 4.62
CA ALA A 327 -12.96 -15.26 3.22
C ALA A 327 -11.46 -15.18 2.87
N LEU A 328 -11.15 -15.30 1.57
CA LEU A 328 -9.85 -14.90 1.05
C LEU A 328 -9.72 -13.36 1.23
N SER A 329 -9.01 -12.93 2.25
CA SER A 329 -8.86 -11.53 2.62
C SER A 329 -7.53 -10.96 2.13
N ILE A 330 -7.60 -9.96 1.25
CA ILE A 330 -6.44 -9.25 0.70
C ILE A 330 -6.50 -7.81 1.18
N VAL A 331 -5.45 -7.36 1.86
CA VAL A 331 -5.34 -6.00 2.41
C VAL A 331 -4.31 -5.23 1.60
N GLY A 332 -4.74 -4.11 1.02
CA GLY A 332 -3.89 -3.20 0.24
C GLY A 332 -3.97 -1.76 0.75
N GLY A 333 -2.92 -0.99 0.47
CA GLY A 333 -2.83 0.40 0.92
C GLY A 333 -2.24 0.56 2.33
N GLY A 334 -1.35 1.56 2.47
CA GLY A 334 -0.58 1.75 3.70
C GLY A 334 -1.43 1.95 4.96
N ASP A 335 -2.54 2.68 4.84
CA ASP A 335 -3.41 2.98 5.99
C ASP A 335 -4.18 1.73 6.43
N SER A 336 -4.65 0.89 5.49
CA SER A 336 -5.31 -0.39 5.81
C SER A 336 -4.35 -1.34 6.52
N VAL A 337 -3.12 -1.43 6.03
CA VAL A 337 -2.08 -2.27 6.66
C VAL A 337 -1.77 -1.76 8.07
N THR A 338 -1.63 -0.44 8.23
CA THR A 338 -1.42 0.19 9.53
C THR A 338 -2.59 -0.10 10.49
N ALA A 339 -3.82 -0.01 10.00
CA ALA A 339 -5.02 -0.34 10.78
C ALA A 339 -5.05 -1.82 11.18
N ALA A 340 -4.77 -2.74 10.25
CA ALA A 340 -4.72 -4.18 10.54
C ALA A 340 -3.68 -4.52 11.61
N VAL A 341 -2.50 -3.88 11.57
CA VAL A 341 -1.47 -4.04 12.61
C VAL A 341 -1.92 -3.42 13.93
N LYS A 342 -2.46 -2.18 13.92
CA LYS A 342 -2.93 -1.47 15.12
C LYS A 342 -3.97 -2.28 15.88
N PHE A 343 -4.91 -2.91 15.17
CA PHE A 343 -5.99 -3.70 15.80
C PHE A 343 -5.65 -5.18 15.99
N GLY A 344 -4.42 -5.60 15.69
CA GLY A 344 -3.93 -6.95 15.95
C GLY A 344 -4.57 -8.04 15.09
N VAL A 345 -5.04 -7.68 13.89
CA VAL A 345 -5.70 -8.62 12.95
C VAL A 345 -4.82 -8.99 11.76
N ALA A 346 -3.64 -8.40 11.63
CA ALA A 346 -2.76 -8.57 10.46
C ALA A 346 -2.42 -10.03 10.18
N ASP A 347 -2.09 -10.82 11.20
CA ASP A 347 -1.72 -12.24 11.07
C ASP A 347 -2.91 -13.15 10.72
N ARG A 348 -4.14 -12.62 10.73
CA ARG A 348 -5.38 -13.32 10.40
C ARG A 348 -5.86 -13.02 8.98
N MET A 349 -5.18 -12.11 8.26
CA MET A 349 -5.44 -11.82 6.86
C MET A 349 -4.74 -12.85 5.97
N SER A 350 -5.39 -13.24 4.86
CA SER A 350 -4.79 -14.18 3.90
C SER A 350 -3.56 -13.58 3.22
N PHE A 351 -3.61 -12.30 2.92
CA PHE A 351 -2.51 -11.57 2.32
C PHE A 351 -2.52 -10.08 2.68
N ILE A 352 -1.34 -9.54 2.98
CA ILE A 352 -1.13 -8.10 3.18
C ILE A 352 -0.11 -7.62 2.14
N SER A 353 -0.58 -6.77 1.23
CA SER A 353 0.27 -6.19 0.19
C SER A 353 1.22 -5.12 0.75
N THR A 354 2.46 -5.18 0.32
CA THR A 354 3.47 -4.16 0.61
C THR A 354 3.54 -3.07 -0.47
N GLY A 355 2.77 -3.22 -1.55
CA GLY A 355 2.89 -2.46 -2.78
C GLY A 355 2.40 -1.01 -2.72
N GLY A 356 1.45 -0.69 -1.85
CA GLY A 356 0.89 0.66 -1.76
C GLY A 356 0.35 1.16 -3.11
N GLY A 357 1.00 2.16 -3.71
CA GLY A 357 0.62 2.70 -5.03
C GLY A 357 0.72 1.68 -6.16
N ALA A 358 1.73 0.80 -6.13
CA ALA A 358 1.88 -0.24 -7.15
C ALA A 358 0.70 -1.23 -7.14
N SER A 359 0.19 -1.57 -5.94
CA SER A 359 -0.99 -2.43 -5.83
C SER A 359 -2.23 -1.78 -6.43
N LEU A 360 -2.40 -0.46 -6.24
CA LEU A 360 -3.53 0.27 -6.81
C LEU A 360 -3.44 0.29 -8.34
N GLU A 361 -2.29 0.68 -8.90
CA GLU A 361 -2.08 0.71 -10.35
C GLU A 361 -2.26 -0.67 -10.99
N LEU A 362 -1.84 -1.75 -10.31
CA LEU A 362 -2.08 -3.11 -10.78
C LEU A 362 -3.57 -3.46 -10.78
N LEU A 363 -4.31 -3.09 -9.72
CA LEU A 363 -5.77 -3.28 -9.64
C LEU A 363 -6.55 -2.48 -10.69
N GLU A 364 -5.99 -1.34 -11.13
CA GLU A 364 -6.48 -0.54 -12.25
C GLU A 364 -6.22 -1.18 -13.62
N GLY A 365 -5.48 -2.30 -13.66
CA GLY A 365 -5.08 -2.98 -14.89
C GLY A 365 -3.89 -2.34 -15.60
N LYS A 366 -3.15 -1.47 -14.92
CA LYS A 366 -1.94 -0.85 -15.49
C LYS A 366 -0.76 -1.82 -15.46
N VAL A 367 0.03 -1.78 -16.52
CA VAL A 367 1.30 -2.50 -16.58
C VAL A 367 2.30 -1.85 -15.63
N LEU A 368 3.00 -2.67 -14.85
CA LEU A 368 4.04 -2.21 -13.94
C LEU A 368 5.42 -2.28 -14.62
N PRO A 369 6.06 -1.15 -14.94
CA PRO A 369 7.32 -1.15 -15.68
C PRO A 369 8.42 -1.99 -15.07
N GLY A 370 8.52 -2.00 -13.72
CA GLY A 370 9.52 -2.78 -13.01
C GLY A 370 9.24 -4.29 -12.98
N VAL A 371 8.07 -4.73 -13.45
CA VAL A 371 7.72 -6.15 -13.67
C VAL A 371 7.89 -6.49 -15.14
N GLU A 372 7.37 -5.65 -16.04
CA GLU A 372 7.44 -5.83 -17.49
C GLU A 372 8.89 -5.90 -18.01
N ALA A 373 9.81 -5.15 -17.41
CA ALA A 373 11.21 -5.15 -17.77
C ALA A 373 11.98 -6.44 -17.39
N LEU A 374 11.34 -7.36 -16.66
CA LEU A 374 11.97 -8.63 -16.28
C LEU A 374 11.94 -9.61 -17.45
N SER A 375 12.94 -10.47 -17.53
CA SER A 375 13.02 -11.48 -18.59
C SER A 375 11.88 -12.46 -18.47
N GLU A 376 11.29 -12.84 -19.60
CA GLU A 376 10.37 -13.97 -19.67
C GLU A 376 11.13 -15.25 -19.30
N SER A 377 10.55 -16.09 -18.46
CA SER A 377 11.12 -17.36 -17.99
C SER A 377 10.98 -18.47 -19.03
#